data_00e7e8250e2ce65964799c5fff3460ef
#
_entry.id   00e7e8250e2ce65964799c5fff3460ef
#
_cell.length_a   1.000
_cell.length_b   1.000
_cell.length_c   1.000
_cell.angle_alpha   90.00
_cell.angle_beta   90.00
_cell.angle_gamma   90.00
#
_symmetry.space_group_name_H-M   'P 1'
#
loop_
_entity.id
_entity.type
_entity.pdbx_description
1 polymer ?
#
loop_
_entity_poly.entity_id
_entity_poly.type
_entity_poly.pdbx_seq_one_letter_code
_entity_poly.pdbx_strand_id
1 'polypeptide(L)'
;MDLRKLIRDIPDHPKPGILFFDITPLLGDPDGFRQAVDDLAERFSGAGATKIVAAEARGFIFGAALAYKMGLGFVPVRKPGKLPYKTKSVTYDLEYGSDTLCMHEDALLRGEKVLVIDDLLATGGTLAGVVQLVEEFGARIAGIGVVVELSFLHGQELLRPNGCESILQIA
;
A
#
# COMPACT_ATOMS: atom_id res chain seq x y z
N MET A 1 -8.79 -19.72 5.50
CA MET A 1 -8.60 -20.04 4.06
C MET A 1 -7.13 -19.81 3.70
N ASP A 2 -6.60 -20.57 2.77
CA ASP A 2 -5.23 -20.35 2.26
C ASP A 2 -5.27 -19.34 1.11
N LEU A 3 -4.99 -18.08 1.41
CA LEU A 3 -5.05 -16.97 0.44
C LEU A 3 -4.03 -17.13 -0.70
N ARG A 4 -2.93 -17.91 -0.51
CA ARG A 4 -1.95 -18.13 -1.58
C ARG A 4 -2.60 -18.78 -2.82
N LYS A 5 -3.60 -19.61 -2.62
CA LYS A 5 -4.33 -20.27 -3.72
C LYS A 5 -5.16 -19.31 -4.57
N LEU A 6 -5.42 -18.11 -4.05
CA LEU A 6 -6.13 -17.04 -4.75
C LEU A 6 -5.18 -16.02 -5.40
N ILE A 7 -3.87 -16.25 -5.34
CA ILE A 7 -2.88 -15.46 -6.07
C ILE A 7 -2.43 -16.26 -7.29
N ARG A 8 -2.62 -15.68 -8.47
CA ARG A 8 -2.28 -16.33 -9.74
C ARG A 8 -0.85 -16.03 -10.14
N ASP A 9 -0.08 -17.07 -10.42
CA ASP A 9 1.26 -16.93 -10.95
C ASP A 9 1.20 -16.81 -12.48
N ILE A 10 1.74 -15.70 -13.01
CA ILE A 10 1.79 -15.44 -14.46
C ILE A 10 3.27 -15.34 -14.85
N PRO A 11 3.83 -16.40 -15.47
CA PRO A 11 5.21 -16.35 -15.95
C PRO A 11 5.38 -15.43 -17.14
N ASP A 12 6.59 -14.88 -17.28
CA ASP A 12 7.00 -14.02 -18.39
C ASP A 12 6.12 -12.78 -18.61
N HIS A 13 5.69 -12.16 -17.52
CA HIS A 13 4.88 -10.92 -17.55
C HIS A 13 5.49 -9.83 -16.67
N PRO A 14 5.64 -8.57 -17.14
CA PRO A 14 5.30 -8.06 -18.48
C PRO A 14 6.31 -8.42 -19.57
N LYS A 15 7.40 -9.10 -19.20
CA LYS A 15 8.46 -9.50 -20.12
C LYS A 15 9.09 -10.83 -19.69
N PRO A 16 9.81 -11.55 -20.60
CA PRO A 16 10.44 -12.82 -20.30
C PRO A 16 11.33 -12.77 -19.03
N GLY A 17 11.24 -13.79 -18.21
CA GLY A 17 12.01 -13.97 -16.98
C GLY A 17 11.38 -13.33 -15.73
N ILE A 18 10.26 -12.63 -15.85
CA ILE A 18 9.56 -12.03 -14.71
C ILE A 18 8.31 -12.86 -14.39
N LEU A 19 8.20 -13.28 -13.12
CA LEU A 19 7.00 -13.91 -12.58
C LEU A 19 6.13 -12.82 -11.94
N PHE A 20 4.94 -12.63 -12.51
CA PHE A 20 3.97 -11.67 -11.99
C PHE A 20 2.95 -12.38 -11.09
N PHE A 21 2.60 -11.74 -9.99
CA PHE A 21 1.62 -12.23 -9.03
C PHE A 21 0.32 -11.43 -9.17
N ASP A 22 -0.68 -12.08 -9.74
CA ASP A 22 -1.98 -11.49 -10.01
C ASP A 22 -2.95 -11.72 -8.84
N ILE A 23 -3.40 -10.64 -8.24
CA ILE A 23 -4.34 -10.67 -7.11
C ILE A 23 -5.82 -10.69 -7.55
N THR A 24 -6.12 -10.64 -8.84
CA THR A 24 -7.51 -10.54 -9.29
C THR A 24 -8.39 -11.72 -8.88
N PRO A 25 -7.88 -12.96 -8.78
CA PRO A 25 -8.69 -14.05 -8.22
C PRO A 25 -9.05 -13.81 -6.74
N LEU A 26 -8.14 -13.25 -5.95
CA LEU A 26 -8.42 -12.88 -4.56
C LEU A 26 -9.49 -11.79 -4.47
N LEU A 27 -9.44 -10.79 -5.34
CA LEU A 27 -10.44 -9.73 -5.39
C LEU A 27 -11.83 -10.25 -5.80
N GLY A 28 -11.86 -11.26 -6.66
CA GLY A 28 -13.09 -11.88 -7.14
C GLY A 28 -13.71 -12.90 -6.19
N ASP A 29 -12.98 -13.34 -5.18
CA ASP A 29 -13.47 -14.29 -4.17
C ASP A 29 -13.96 -13.55 -2.93
N PRO A 30 -15.27 -13.58 -2.60
CA PRO A 30 -15.82 -12.76 -1.53
C PRO A 30 -15.28 -13.13 -0.15
N ASP A 31 -14.97 -14.38 0.09
CA ASP A 31 -14.44 -14.83 1.38
C ASP A 31 -12.95 -14.55 1.52
N GLY A 32 -12.18 -14.75 0.45
CA GLY A 32 -10.76 -14.41 0.39
C GLY A 32 -10.53 -12.90 0.55
N PHE A 33 -11.29 -12.08 -0.18
CA PHE A 33 -11.21 -10.62 -0.06
C PHE A 33 -11.57 -10.15 1.36
N ARG A 34 -12.67 -10.68 1.92
CA ARG A 34 -13.07 -10.38 3.30
C ARG A 34 -11.98 -10.76 4.29
N GLN A 35 -11.44 -11.97 4.19
CA GLN A 35 -10.36 -12.43 5.06
C GLN A 35 -9.14 -11.52 4.99
N ALA A 36 -8.69 -11.12 3.80
CA ALA A 36 -7.54 -10.22 3.65
C ALA A 36 -7.76 -8.87 4.34
N VAL A 37 -8.96 -8.29 4.21
CA VAL A 37 -9.32 -7.03 4.88
C VAL A 37 -9.41 -7.22 6.39
N ASP A 38 -10.00 -8.30 6.86
CA ASP A 38 -10.15 -8.60 8.28
C ASP A 38 -8.78 -8.84 8.95
N ASP A 39 -7.90 -9.58 8.29
CA ASP A 39 -6.53 -9.84 8.78
C ASP A 39 -5.71 -8.53 8.90
N LEU A 40 -5.84 -7.61 7.93
CA LEU A 40 -5.23 -6.28 8.02
C LEU A 40 -5.83 -5.47 9.18
N ALA A 41 -7.17 -5.49 9.34
CA ALA A 41 -7.84 -4.78 10.41
C ALA A 41 -7.40 -5.27 11.79
N GLU A 42 -7.24 -6.58 11.97
CA GLU A 42 -6.77 -7.17 13.22
C GLU A 42 -5.34 -6.73 13.56
N ARG A 43 -4.42 -6.79 12.57
CA ARG A 43 -3.03 -6.37 12.75
C ARG A 43 -2.88 -4.93 13.20
N PHE A 44 -3.75 -4.04 12.72
CA PHE A 44 -3.67 -2.61 13.01
C PHE A 44 -4.72 -2.12 14.00
N SER A 45 -5.46 -2.99 14.68
CA SER A 45 -6.54 -2.64 15.60
C SER A 45 -6.11 -1.69 16.73
N GLY A 46 -4.86 -1.78 17.18
CA GLY A 46 -4.29 -0.93 18.23
C GLY A 46 -3.42 0.22 17.73
N ALA A 47 -3.33 0.47 16.42
CA ALA A 47 -2.39 1.43 15.87
C ALA A 47 -2.71 2.90 16.20
N GLY A 48 -3.97 3.23 16.52
CA GLY A 48 -4.41 4.59 16.84
C GLY A 48 -4.40 5.53 15.63
N ALA A 49 -4.49 4.99 14.43
CA ALA A 49 -4.58 5.78 13.20
C ALA A 49 -5.97 6.41 13.04
N THR A 50 -6.02 7.55 12.37
CA THR A 50 -7.26 8.25 12.02
C THR A 50 -7.60 8.13 10.53
N LYS A 51 -6.61 7.87 9.70
CA LYS A 51 -6.76 7.75 8.25
C LYS A 51 -5.89 6.64 7.69
N ILE A 52 -6.31 6.13 6.54
CA ILE A 52 -5.54 5.24 5.69
C ILE A 52 -5.11 5.99 4.45
N VAL A 53 -3.84 5.89 4.11
CA VAL A 53 -3.22 6.44 2.90
C VAL A 53 -2.89 5.29 1.97
N ALA A 54 -3.31 5.37 0.72
CA ALA A 54 -3.01 4.35 -0.28
C ALA A 54 -2.75 4.96 -1.65
N ALA A 55 -1.87 4.34 -2.42
CA ALA A 55 -1.52 4.77 -3.77
C ALA A 55 -2.37 4.08 -4.84
N GLU A 56 -2.66 4.81 -5.93
CA GLU A 56 -3.35 4.22 -7.10
C GLU A 56 -2.53 3.07 -7.70
N ALA A 57 -3.14 2.06 -8.29
CA ALA A 57 -4.59 1.88 -8.36
C ALA A 57 -5.05 0.77 -7.40
N ARG A 58 -4.30 -0.33 -7.30
CA ARG A 58 -4.68 -1.54 -6.54
C ARG A 58 -4.69 -1.31 -5.03
N GLY A 59 -3.81 -0.42 -4.53
CA GLY A 59 -3.80 -0.04 -3.13
C GLY A 59 -5.11 0.58 -2.65
N PHE A 60 -5.85 1.26 -3.55
CA PHE A 60 -7.17 1.82 -3.23
C PHE A 60 -8.19 0.76 -2.84
N ILE A 61 -8.12 -0.42 -3.43
CA ILE A 61 -9.09 -1.51 -3.20
C ILE A 61 -9.05 -1.93 -1.73
N PHE A 62 -7.87 -2.30 -1.25
CA PHE A 62 -7.70 -2.71 0.15
C PHE A 62 -7.73 -1.52 1.10
N GLY A 63 -7.13 -0.39 0.73
CA GLY A 63 -7.12 0.81 1.55
C GLY A 63 -8.51 1.34 1.84
N ALA A 64 -9.39 1.43 0.84
CA ALA A 64 -10.76 1.89 1.02
C ALA A 64 -11.62 0.89 1.82
N ALA A 65 -11.47 -0.40 1.54
CA ALA A 65 -12.19 -1.44 2.27
C ALA A 65 -11.77 -1.47 3.75
N LEU A 66 -10.47 -1.34 4.03
CA LEU A 66 -9.93 -1.30 5.38
C LEU A 66 -10.36 -0.03 6.12
N ALA A 67 -10.35 1.14 5.46
CA ALA A 67 -10.82 2.38 6.04
C ALA A 67 -12.30 2.27 6.49
N TYR A 68 -13.15 1.72 5.63
CA TYR A 68 -14.55 1.44 5.97
C TYR A 68 -14.67 0.48 7.15
N LYS A 69 -13.93 -0.64 7.13
CA LYS A 69 -13.95 -1.66 8.19
C LYS A 69 -13.54 -1.11 9.54
N MET A 70 -12.51 -0.26 9.57
CA MET A 70 -11.96 0.30 10.81
C MET A 70 -12.61 1.62 11.24
N GLY A 71 -13.52 2.18 10.44
CA GLY A 71 -14.13 3.50 10.71
C GLY A 71 -13.14 4.66 10.58
N LEU A 72 -12.18 4.58 9.65
CA LEU A 72 -11.14 5.58 9.41
C LEU A 72 -11.41 6.37 8.12
N GLY A 73 -10.78 7.55 8.02
CA GLY A 73 -10.75 8.30 6.77
C GLY A 73 -9.86 7.61 5.71
N PHE A 74 -10.09 7.93 4.44
CA PHE A 74 -9.28 7.44 3.32
C PHE A 74 -8.64 8.60 2.57
N VAL A 75 -7.34 8.52 2.31
CA VAL A 75 -6.57 9.53 1.57
C VAL A 75 -5.94 8.89 0.33
N PRO A 76 -6.36 9.31 -0.86
CA PRO A 76 -5.77 8.82 -2.09
C PRO A 76 -4.44 9.51 -2.39
N VAL A 77 -3.43 8.72 -2.71
CA VAL A 77 -2.17 9.16 -3.31
C VAL A 77 -2.19 8.82 -4.79
N ARG A 78 -1.91 9.79 -5.65
CA ARG A 78 -2.04 9.62 -7.09
C ARG A 78 -0.86 10.20 -7.86
N LYS A 79 -0.75 9.83 -9.11
CA LYS A 79 0.19 10.42 -10.07
C LYS A 79 -0.15 11.90 -10.34
N PRO A 80 0.82 12.72 -10.79
CA PRO A 80 0.60 14.13 -11.10
C PRO A 80 -0.58 14.32 -12.06
N GLY A 81 -1.35 15.39 -11.84
CA GLY A 81 -2.48 15.76 -12.69
C GLY A 81 -3.77 14.96 -12.47
N LYS A 82 -3.80 14.02 -11.51
CA LYS A 82 -4.98 13.20 -11.21
C LYS A 82 -5.83 13.75 -10.07
N LEU A 83 -5.29 14.60 -9.24
CA LEU A 83 -6.00 15.23 -8.11
C LEU A 83 -6.43 16.64 -8.47
N PRO A 84 -7.70 17.03 -8.22
CA PRO A 84 -8.25 18.31 -8.72
C PRO A 84 -7.93 19.53 -7.84
N TYR A 85 -7.47 19.33 -6.60
CA TYR A 85 -7.12 20.42 -5.69
C TYR A 85 -5.59 20.57 -5.60
N LYS A 86 -5.11 21.55 -4.87
CA LYS A 86 -3.68 21.77 -4.63
C LYS A 86 -3.03 20.55 -4.00
N THR A 87 -1.85 20.20 -4.46
CA THR A 87 -1.12 19.00 -4.02
C THR A 87 0.24 19.34 -3.45
N LYS A 88 0.70 18.50 -2.52
CA LYS A 88 2.12 18.25 -2.26
C LYS A 88 2.56 17.03 -3.04
N SER A 89 3.80 17.00 -3.46
CA SER A 89 4.35 15.89 -4.24
C SER A 89 5.73 15.50 -3.78
N VAL A 90 6.06 14.24 -3.99
CA VAL A 90 7.40 13.67 -3.80
C VAL A 90 7.81 12.96 -5.07
N THR A 91 9.04 13.20 -5.51
CA THR A 91 9.66 12.42 -6.59
C THR A 91 10.65 11.44 -5.97
N TYR A 92 10.57 10.18 -6.34
CA TYR A 92 11.43 9.12 -5.84
C TYR A 92 12.04 8.33 -6.98
N ASP A 93 13.24 7.80 -6.76
CA ASP A 93 13.97 7.06 -7.76
C ASP A 93 13.47 5.62 -7.86
N LEU A 94 13.39 5.13 -9.09
CA LEU A 94 13.15 3.74 -9.45
C LEU A 94 14.46 3.12 -9.96
N GLU A 95 14.47 1.80 -10.15
CA GLU A 95 15.60 1.12 -10.79
C GLU A 95 15.89 1.72 -12.18
N TYR A 96 14.85 2.10 -12.90
CA TYR A 96 14.93 2.79 -14.19
C TYR A 96 14.06 4.06 -14.17
N GLY A 97 14.71 5.22 -13.96
CA GLY A 97 14.03 6.51 -13.94
C GLY A 97 13.53 6.92 -12.56
N SER A 98 12.53 7.78 -12.53
CA SER A 98 11.89 8.28 -11.32
C SER A 98 10.38 8.33 -11.49
N ASP A 99 9.69 8.40 -10.37
CA ASP A 99 8.23 8.55 -10.35
C ASP A 99 7.84 9.62 -9.33
N THR A 100 6.66 10.21 -9.51
CA THR A 100 6.13 11.26 -8.64
C THR A 100 4.77 10.87 -8.11
N LEU A 101 4.58 11.04 -6.81
CA LEU A 101 3.33 10.82 -6.11
C LEU A 101 2.84 12.14 -5.50
N CYS A 102 1.52 12.33 -5.55
CA CYS A 102 0.85 13.53 -5.07
C CYS A 102 -0.24 13.21 -4.06
N MET A 103 -0.44 14.11 -3.11
CA MET A 103 -1.53 14.08 -2.14
C MET A 103 -2.08 15.51 -2.01
N HIS A 104 -3.39 15.68 -1.81
CA HIS A 104 -3.96 17.00 -1.54
C HIS A 104 -3.30 17.66 -0.33
N GLU A 105 -3.01 18.95 -0.42
CA GLU A 105 -2.28 19.69 0.63
C GLU A 105 -3.03 19.77 1.96
N ASP A 106 -4.34 19.56 1.97
CA ASP A 106 -5.22 19.53 3.14
C ASP A 106 -5.55 18.10 3.63
N ALA A 107 -4.92 17.07 3.05
CA ALA A 107 -5.29 15.69 3.31
C ALA A 107 -4.92 15.21 4.72
N LEU A 108 -3.80 15.67 5.26
CA LEU A 108 -3.28 15.28 6.55
C LEU A 108 -2.95 16.49 7.43
N LEU A 109 -3.15 16.32 8.73
CA LEU A 109 -2.75 17.28 9.73
C LEU A 109 -1.39 16.90 10.32
N ARG A 110 -0.64 17.91 10.77
CA ARG A 110 0.62 17.68 11.47
C ARG A 110 0.39 16.87 12.74
N GLY A 111 1.19 15.81 12.91
CA GLY A 111 1.10 14.89 14.05
C GLY A 111 0.00 13.84 13.93
N GLU A 112 -0.84 13.89 12.88
CA GLU A 112 -1.87 12.88 12.63
C GLU A 112 -1.23 11.51 12.37
N LYS A 113 -1.82 10.46 12.94
CA LYS A 113 -1.35 9.08 12.73
C LYS A 113 -2.10 8.42 11.59
N VAL A 114 -1.37 7.84 10.66
CA VAL A 114 -1.95 7.18 9.48
C VAL A 114 -1.38 5.78 9.27
N LEU A 115 -2.20 4.92 8.68
CA LEU A 115 -1.76 3.64 8.11
C LEU A 115 -1.49 3.84 6.62
N VAL A 116 -0.40 3.25 6.13
CA VAL A 116 -0.12 3.17 4.69
C VAL A 116 -0.43 1.75 4.22
N ILE A 117 -1.32 1.62 3.26
CA ILE A 117 -1.82 0.31 2.80
C ILE A 117 -1.60 0.19 1.29
N ASP A 118 -1.15 -0.98 0.87
CA ASP A 118 -1.05 -1.36 -0.54
C ASP A 118 -1.46 -2.83 -0.73
N ASP A 119 -1.56 -3.27 -1.96
CA ASP A 119 -1.84 -4.67 -2.28
C ASP A 119 -0.59 -5.54 -2.15
N LEU A 120 0.56 -5.03 -2.57
CA LEU A 120 1.78 -5.82 -2.72
C LEU A 120 3.03 -4.99 -2.41
N LEU A 121 3.95 -5.58 -1.66
CA LEU A 121 5.31 -5.08 -1.46
C LEU A 121 6.25 -5.87 -2.38
N ALA A 122 6.79 -5.19 -3.40
CA ALA A 122 7.83 -5.72 -4.28
C ALA A 122 9.20 -5.14 -3.88
N THR A 123 9.70 -4.17 -4.63
CA THR A 123 10.99 -3.51 -4.32
C THR A 123 10.88 -2.46 -3.21
N GLY A 124 9.68 -2.02 -2.87
CA GLY A 124 9.40 -1.05 -1.81
C GLY A 124 9.45 0.41 -2.23
N GLY A 125 9.78 0.71 -3.49
CA GLY A 125 9.92 2.09 -3.97
C GLY A 125 8.64 2.92 -3.83
N THR A 126 7.51 2.40 -4.25
CA THR A 126 6.22 3.09 -4.15
C THR A 126 5.83 3.37 -2.70
N LEU A 127 5.91 2.36 -1.83
CA LEU A 127 5.59 2.54 -0.41
C LEU A 127 6.54 3.51 0.28
N ALA A 128 7.84 3.47 -0.04
CA ALA A 128 8.80 4.43 0.48
C ALA A 128 8.48 5.86 0.02
N GLY A 129 8.05 6.05 -1.23
CA GLY A 129 7.57 7.33 -1.74
C GLY A 129 6.32 7.83 -1.00
N VAL A 130 5.36 6.95 -0.70
CA VAL A 130 4.18 7.29 0.10
C VAL A 130 4.56 7.69 1.52
N VAL A 131 5.47 6.95 2.15
CA VAL A 131 5.99 7.27 3.50
C VAL A 131 6.62 8.65 3.52
N GLN A 132 7.51 8.93 2.57
CA GLN A 132 8.14 10.24 2.45
C GLN A 132 7.09 11.35 2.28
N LEU A 133 6.07 11.13 1.44
CA LEU A 133 5.00 12.10 1.24
C LEU A 133 4.20 12.36 2.52
N VAL A 134 3.89 11.34 3.30
CA VAL A 134 3.22 11.47 4.62
C VAL A 134 4.09 12.29 5.58
N GLU A 135 5.39 12.04 5.61
CA GLU A 135 6.33 12.76 6.46
C GLU A 135 6.44 14.25 6.10
N GLU A 136 6.31 14.61 4.82
CA GLU A 136 6.25 16.01 4.36
C GLU A 136 5.08 16.81 4.94
N PHE A 137 4.01 16.13 5.37
CA PHE A 137 2.91 16.76 6.10
C PHE A 137 3.19 16.91 7.60
N GLY A 138 4.29 16.36 8.11
CA GLY A 138 4.53 16.22 9.54
C GLY A 138 3.60 15.24 10.23
N ALA A 139 2.93 14.38 9.47
CA ALA A 139 2.13 13.27 9.97
C ALA A 139 3.02 12.09 10.36
N ARG A 140 2.46 11.12 11.07
CA ARG A 140 3.19 9.95 11.60
C ARG A 140 2.68 8.66 10.98
N ILE A 141 3.59 7.79 10.64
CA ILE A 141 3.26 6.43 10.20
C ILE A 141 2.92 5.58 11.44
N ALA A 142 1.66 5.17 11.56
CA ALA A 142 1.21 4.26 12.60
C ALA A 142 1.48 2.79 12.24
N GLY A 143 1.58 2.50 10.94
CA GLY A 143 1.92 1.20 10.40
C GLY A 143 1.88 1.20 8.87
N ILE A 144 2.53 0.21 8.27
CA ILE A 144 2.50 -0.07 6.84
C ILE A 144 2.02 -1.50 6.66
N GLY A 145 1.05 -1.73 5.80
CA GLY A 145 0.49 -3.05 5.55
C GLY A 145 0.25 -3.35 4.08
N VAL A 146 0.48 -4.60 3.72
CA VAL A 146 0.21 -5.15 2.39
C VAL A 146 -0.46 -6.51 2.50
N VAL A 147 -1.15 -6.92 1.47
CA VAL A 147 -1.69 -8.29 1.39
C VAL A 147 -0.59 -9.26 1.04
N VAL A 148 0.24 -8.94 0.06
CA VAL A 148 1.32 -9.82 -0.42
C VAL A 148 2.67 -9.15 -0.31
N GLU A 149 3.66 -9.85 0.21
CA GLU A 149 5.07 -9.46 0.19
C GLU A 149 5.88 -10.43 -0.66
N LEU A 150 6.64 -9.89 -1.62
CA LEU A 150 7.63 -10.65 -2.39
C LEU A 150 8.97 -10.55 -1.66
N SER A 151 9.20 -11.45 -0.71
CA SER A 151 10.33 -11.38 0.24
C SER A 151 11.68 -11.43 -0.47
N PHE A 152 11.76 -12.11 -1.62
CA PHE A 152 12.98 -12.21 -2.43
C PHE A 152 13.44 -10.89 -3.06
N LEU A 153 12.59 -9.85 -3.07
CA LEU A 153 12.94 -8.51 -3.57
C LEU A 153 13.41 -7.56 -2.47
N HIS A 154 13.40 -8.00 -1.21
CA HIS A 154 13.94 -7.26 -0.05
C HIS A 154 13.35 -5.85 0.15
N GLY A 155 12.10 -5.61 -0.28
CA GLY A 155 11.44 -4.31 -0.21
C GLY A 155 11.33 -3.73 1.20
N GLN A 156 11.34 -4.57 2.24
CA GLN A 156 11.36 -4.16 3.64
C GLN A 156 12.53 -3.22 3.99
N GLU A 157 13.64 -3.34 3.28
CA GLU A 157 14.84 -2.55 3.58
C GLU A 157 14.62 -1.05 3.35
N LEU A 158 13.83 -0.68 2.33
CA LEU A 158 13.48 0.71 2.05
C LEU A 158 12.47 1.31 3.04
N LEU A 159 11.79 0.47 3.81
CA LEU A 159 10.73 0.89 4.74
C LEU A 159 11.22 1.04 6.18
N ARG A 160 12.50 0.83 6.43
CA ARG A 160 13.08 1.03 7.77
C ARG A 160 13.03 2.50 8.18
N PRO A 161 12.80 2.79 9.48
CA PRO A 161 12.62 1.85 10.59
C PRO A 161 11.18 1.33 10.76
N ASN A 162 10.21 1.79 9.95
CA ASN A 162 8.78 1.47 10.13
C ASN A 162 8.48 -0.03 9.96
N GLY A 163 9.14 -0.70 8.98
CA GLY A 163 8.79 -2.05 8.58
C GLY A 163 7.45 -2.12 7.85
N CYS A 164 7.05 -3.30 7.41
CA CYS A 164 5.78 -3.54 6.74
C CYS A 164 5.20 -4.88 7.21
N GLU A 165 3.94 -4.87 7.63
CA GLU A 165 3.18 -6.09 7.92
C GLU A 165 2.61 -6.66 6.62
N SER A 166 2.74 -7.95 6.42
CA SER A 166 2.20 -8.64 5.25
C SER A 166 1.31 -9.81 5.68
N ILE A 167 0.19 -10.01 4.98
CA ILE A 167 -0.71 -11.13 5.22
C ILE A 167 -0.09 -12.42 4.67
N LEU A 168 0.47 -12.34 3.48
CA LEU A 168 1.08 -13.45 2.76
C LEU A 168 2.49 -13.09 2.32
N GLN A 169 3.45 -13.98 2.55
CA GLN A 169 4.81 -13.86 2.06
C GLN A 169 5.07 -14.90 0.96
N ILE A 170 5.67 -14.44 -0.13
CA ILE A 170 6.15 -15.27 -1.24
C ILE A 170 7.67 -15.16 -1.28
N ALA A 171 8.33 -16.27 -1.03
CA ALA A 171 9.79 -16.39 -1.00
C ALA A 171 10.36 -16.73 -2.41
#